data_d7f21638395c49483b764e05061d62c6
#
_entry.id   d7f21638395c49483b764e05061d62c6
#
_cell.length_a   1.000
_cell.length_b   1.000
_cell.length_c   1.000
_cell.angle_alpha   90.00
_cell.angle_beta   90.00
_cell.angle_gamma   90.00
#
_symmetry.space_group_name_H-M   'P 1'
#
loop_
_entity.id
_entity.type
_entity.pdbx_description
1 polymer ?
#
loop_
_entity_poly.entity_id
_entity_poly.type
_entity_poly.pdbx_seq_one_letter_code
_entity_poly.pdbx_strand_id
1 'polypeptide(L)'
;METVDFDFTLEQVEEILHRSDAHEWYDAMVEMLPKYQIDTPKRVAGFIAQTAHESANFKVLSENLNYSAKALDAIFGKYFKRAGVDAQEYHRQPRKIANRIYANRMDNGNTASDDGWTFRGGGILQLTGRYNYTQFGKTVGMSAEEATEYVRTPKGAIESACWFWTVNSINKYCDDNNIVGMTKRINGGTIGLADRKKHYAHALAVFGGKVEFDDDTDDVTYKLLRKGSKGSGVKKLQEALGLEADGDFGPGTEAAVKAWQRENKCTPDGIAGPQTLGKIFA
;
A
#
# COMPACT_ATOMS: atom_id res chain seq x y z
N MET A 1 -14.37 8.06 -30.27
CA MET A 1 -13.04 8.44 -29.77
C MET A 1 -12.20 7.19 -29.82
N GLU A 2 -11.27 7.11 -30.75
CA GLU A 2 -10.31 6.01 -30.80
C GLU A 2 -9.50 6.05 -29.50
N THR A 3 -9.61 5.00 -28.68
CA THR A 3 -8.70 4.78 -27.58
C THR A 3 -7.36 4.44 -28.21
N VAL A 4 -6.43 5.39 -28.19
CA VAL A 4 -5.04 5.08 -28.50
C VAL A 4 -4.55 4.21 -27.35
N ASP A 5 -4.50 2.90 -27.59
CA ASP A 5 -3.88 1.96 -26.64
C ASP A 5 -2.44 2.45 -26.43
N PHE A 6 -2.08 2.68 -25.17
CA PHE A 6 -0.72 3.07 -24.82
C PHE A 6 0.17 1.84 -24.89
N ASP A 7 0.98 1.76 -25.93
CA ASP A 7 2.00 0.72 -26.09
C ASP A 7 3.28 1.12 -25.36
N PHE A 8 3.80 0.21 -24.56
CA PHE A 8 5.11 0.31 -23.93
C PHE A 8 5.97 -0.88 -24.28
N THR A 9 7.29 -0.75 -24.20
CA THR A 9 8.24 -1.76 -24.68
C THR A 9 8.87 -2.56 -23.54
N LEU A 10 9.45 -3.72 -23.88
CA LEU A 10 10.22 -4.53 -22.91
C LEU A 10 11.37 -3.72 -22.31
N GLU A 11 12.11 -2.95 -23.12
CA GLU A 11 13.23 -2.12 -22.65
C GLU A 11 12.78 -1.09 -21.62
N GLN A 12 11.59 -0.50 -21.79
CA GLN A 12 11.01 0.41 -20.80
C GLN A 12 10.69 -0.30 -19.49
N VAL A 13 10.16 -1.52 -19.53
CA VAL A 13 9.89 -2.30 -18.33
C VAL A 13 11.18 -2.76 -17.65
N GLU A 14 12.20 -3.15 -18.41
CA GLU A 14 13.54 -3.46 -17.90
C GLU A 14 14.16 -2.26 -17.19
N GLU A 15 14.07 -1.07 -17.78
CA GLU A 15 14.54 0.19 -17.18
C GLU A 15 13.80 0.52 -15.88
N ILE A 16 12.48 0.34 -15.84
CA ILE A 16 11.68 0.65 -14.65
C ILE A 16 11.93 -0.36 -13.52
N LEU A 17 11.97 -1.66 -13.84
CA LEU A 17 12.05 -2.71 -12.85
C LEU A 17 13.48 -3.08 -12.44
N HIS A 18 14.49 -2.78 -13.27
CA HIS A 18 15.89 -3.18 -13.07
C HIS A 18 16.03 -4.68 -12.72
N ARG A 19 15.41 -5.55 -13.53
CA ARG A 19 15.33 -7.00 -13.31
C ARG A 19 15.71 -7.77 -14.56
N SER A 20 16.43 -8.89 -14.38
CA SER A 20 16.81 -9.79 -15.48
C SER A 20 15.64 -10.63 -16.02
N ASP A 21 14.56 -10.81 -15.24
CA ASP A 21 13.33 -11.53 -15.61
C ASP A 21 12.19 -10.56 -15.97
N ALA A 22 12.51 -9.33 -16.36
CA ALA A 22 11.51 -8.30 -16.69
C ALA A 22 10.60 -8.73 -17.86
N HIS A 23 11.06 -9.59 -18.77
CA HIS A 23 10.27 -10.09 -19.90
C HIS A 23 9.01 -10.85 -19.47
N GLU A 24 9.08 -11.66 -18.39
CA GLU A 24 7.90 -12.39 -17.88
C GLU A 24 6.84 -11.40 -17.35
N TRP A 25 7.28 -10.31 -16.74
CA TRP A 25 6.41 -9.25 -16.22
C TRP A 25 5.85 -8.38 -17.35
N TYR A 26 6.68 -8.08 -18.36
CA TYR A 26 6.27 -7.37 -19.56
C TYR A 26 5.15 -8.11 -20.29
N ASP A 27 5.33 -9.40 -20.58
CA ASP A 27 4.34 -10.23 -21.24
C ASP A 27 3.01 -10.25 -20.48
N ALA A 28 3.09 -10.40 -19.14
CA ALA A 28 1.91 -10.37 -18.28
C ALA A 28 1.23 -8.99 -18.26
N MET A 29 1.98 -7.90 -18.25
CA MET A 29 1.45 -6.54 -18.28
C MET A 29 0.77 -6.23 -19.62
N VAL A 30 1.42 -6.51 -20.74
CA VAL A 30 0.86 -6.28 -22.09
C VAL A 30 -0.45 -7.06 -22.27
N GLU A 31 -0.53 -8.28 -21.75
CA GLU A 31 -1.75 -9.08 -21.87
C GLU A 31 -2.88 -8.58 -20.94
N MET A 32 -2.56 -8.20 -19.71
CA MET A 32 -3.56 -7.96 -18.66
C MET A 32 -3.97 -6.51 -18.52
N LEU A 33 -3.05 -5.56 -18.52
CA LEU A 33 -3.36 -4.17 -18.20
C LEU A 33 -4.49 -3.57 -19.07
N PRO A 34 -4.51 -3.79 -20.41
CA PRO A 34 -5.58 -3.26 -21.27
C PRO A 34 -6.95 -3.83 -20.93
N LYS A 35 -7.04 -5.12 -20.54
CA LYS A 35 -8.30 -5.76 -20.17
C LYS A 35 -8.99 -5.09 -18.97
N TYR A 36 -8.19 -4.42 -18.14
CA TYR A 36 -8.64 -3.72 -16.94
C TYR A 36 -8.58 -2.19 -17.07
N GLN A 37 -8.48 -1.67 -18.32
CA GLN A 37 -8.42 -0.24 -18.62
C GLN A 37 -7.24 0.48 -17.94
N ILE A 38 -6.13 -0.23 -17.73
CA ILE A 38 -4.87 0.34 -17.27
C ILE A 38 -4.03 0.57 -18.53
N ASP A 39 -4.43 1.54 -19.34
CA ASP A 39 -4.11 1.71 -20.77
C ASP A 39 -3.60 3.11 -21.12
N THR A 40 -3.18 3.89 -20.13
CA THR A 40 -2.54 5.20 -20.32
C THR A 40 -1.20 5.28 -19.59
N PRO A 41 -0.26 6.14 -20.02
CA PRO A 41 1.03 6.30 -19.34
C PRO A 41 0.90 6.51 -17.83
N LYS A 42 -0.05 7.35 -17.39
CA LYS A 42 -0.30 7.64 -15.99
C LYS A 42 -0.83 6.42 -15.22
N ARG A 43 -1.75 5.66 -15.82
CA ARG A 43 -2.35 4.47 -15.19
C ARG A 43 -1.32 3.35 -15.08
N VAL A 44 -0.55 3.09 -16.16
CA VAL A 44 0.51 2.07 -16.15
C VAL A 44 1.62 2.44 -15.16
N ALA A 45 2.10 3.70 -15.18
CA ALA A 45 3.10 4.17 -14.22
C ALA A 45 2.59 4.09 -12.77
N GLY A 46 1.33 4.48 -12.53
CA GLY A 46 0.70 4.39 -11.21
C GLY A 46 0.59 2.95 -10.73
N PHE A 47 0.17 2.03 -11.60
CA PHE A 47 0.08 0.60 -11.32
C PHE A 47 1.46 0.04 -10.94
N ILE A 48 2.47 0.25 -11.79
CA ILE A 48 3.84 -0.24 -11.52
C ILE A 48 4.38 0.35 -10.22
N ALA A 49 4.23 1.65 -10.00
CA ALA A 49 4.75 2.31 -8.80
C ALA A 49 4.19 1.72 -7.49
N GLN A 50 2.89 1.48 -7.45
CA GLN A 50 2.23 0.94 -6.28
C GLN A 50 2.59 -0.54 -6.08
N THR A 51 2.50 -1.34 -7.14
CA THR A 51 2.76 -2.78 -7.08
C THR A 51 4.23 -3.10 -6.83
N ALA A 52 5.17 -2.33 -7.38
CA ALA A 52 6.60 -2.47 -7.10
C ALA A 52 6.91 -2.22 -5.62
N HIS A 53 6.33 -1.17 -5.03
CA HIS A 53 6.49 -0.90 -3.60
C HIS A 53 5.95 -2.06 -2.74
N GLU A 54 4.73 -2.54 -2.99
CA GLU A 54 4.06 -3.57 -2.18
C GLU A 54 4.76 -4.94 -2.26
N SER A 55 5.43 -5.24 -3.37
CA SER A 55 6.02 -6.54 -3.65
C SER A 55 7.56 -6.58 -3.60
N ALA A 56 8.19 -5.54 -3.04
CA ALA A 56 9.66 -5.37 -3.09
C ALA A 56 10.19 -5.50 -4.53
N ASN A 57 9.62 -4.72 -5.44
CA ASN A 57 9.92 -4.73 -6.86
C ASN A 57 9.65 -6.09 -7.53
N PHE A 58 8.43 -6.61 -7.35
CA PHE A 58 7.93 -7.88 -7.91
C PHE A 58 8.70 -9.14 -7.44
N LYS A 59 9.41 -9.06 -6.31
CA LYS A 59 10.20 -10.18 -5.76
C LYS A 59 9.39 -11.05 -4.80
N VAL A 60 8.37 -10.48 -4.15
CA VAL A 60 7.61 -11.14 -3.09
C VAL A 60 6.19 -11.39 -3.58
N LEU A 61 5.90 -12.64 -3.94
CA LEU A 61 4.59 -13.09 -4.40
C LEU A 61 3.84 -13.94 -3.36
N SER A 62 4.42 -14.15 -2.19
CA SER A 62 3.79 -14.90 -1.12
C SER A 62 4.17 -14.30 0.22
N GLU A 63 3.22 -14.20 1.12
CA GLU A 63 3.42 -13.68 2.46
C GLU A 63 4.44 -14.52 3.23
N ASN A 64 5.39 -13.85 3.89
CA ASN A 64 6.35 -14.50 4.77
C ASN A 64 5.83 -14.53 6.19
N LEU A 65 5.42 -15.70 6.65
CA LEU A 65 4.87 -15.97 8.00
C LEU A 65 5.88 -16.62 8.94
N ASN A 66 7.17 -16.58 8.62
CA ASN A 66 8.23 -17.21 9.42
C ASN A 66 8.64 -16.32 10.61
N TYR A 67 7.74 -16.15 11.58
CA TYR A 67 7.95 -15.31 12.75
C TYR A 67 8.50 -16.07 13.96
N SER A 68 9.35 -15.39 14.75
CA SER A 68 9.73 -15.87 16.08
C SER A 68 8.60 -15.64 17.09
N ALA A 69 8.57 -16.39 18.19
CA ALA A 69 7.59 -16.20 19.26
C ALA A 69 7.54 -14.75 19.76
N LYS A 70 8.70 -14.11 19.97
CA LYS A 70 8.79 -12.71 20.36
C LYS A 70 8.14 -11.76 19.34
N ALA A 71 8.32 -12.03 18.05
CA ALA A 71 7.71 -11.24 16.97
C ALA A 71 6.19 -11.47 16.90
N LEU A 72 5.71 -12.71 17.15
CA LEU A 72 4.28 -13.01 17.21
C LEU A 72 3.58 -12.23 18.33
N ASP A 73 4.15 -12.16 19.51
CA ASP A 73 3.61 -11.40 20.63
C ASP A 73 3.61 -9.88 20.37
N ALA A 74 4.65 -9.39 19.69
CA ALA A 74 4.77 -7.96 19.36
C ALA A 74 3.83 -7.53 18.25
N ILE A 75 3.79 -8.27 17.13
CA ILE A 75 3.08 -7.89 15.90
C ILE A 75 1.64 -8.40 15.93
N PHE A 76 1.45 -9.64 16.35
CA PHE A 76 0.17 -10.35 16.36
C PHE A 76 -0.37 -10.60 17.78
N GLY A 77 0.01 -9.77 18.73
CA GLY A 77 -0.34 -9.94 20.15
C GLY A 77 -1.84 -10.13 20.44
N LYS A 78 -2.72 -9.66 19.55
CA LYS A 78 -4.17 -9.92 19.61
C LYS A 78 -4.49 -11.43 19.57
N TYR A 79 -3.71 -12.18 18.80
CA TYR A 79 -3.95 -13.62 18.56
C TYR A 79 -3.12 -14.52 19.47
N PHE A 80 -2.10 -13.98 20.15
CA PHE A 80 -1.19 -14.68 21.03
C PHE A 80 -1.27 -14.15 22.46
N LYS A 81 -0.43 -13.23 22.85
CA LYS A 81 -0.32 -12.72 24.21
C LYS A 81 -1.67 -12.32 24.83
N ARG A 82 -2.49 -11.53 24.14
CA ARG A 82 -3.81 -11.08 24.64
C ARG A 82 -4.87 -12.19 24.63
N ALA A 83 -4.68 -13.21 23.82
CA ALA A 83 -5.56 -14.39 23.75
C ALA A 83 -5.12 -15.52 24.69
N GLY A 84 -4.06 -15.33 25.50
CA GLY A 84 -3.54 -16.35 26.39
C GLY A 84 -2.95 -17.58 25.69
N VAL A 85 -2.47 -17.40 24.44
CA VAL A 85 -1.87 -18.48 23.63
C VAL A 85 -0.36 -18.36 23.68
N ASP A 86 0.32 -19.45 24.00
CA ASP A 86 1.78 -19.49 24.02
C ASP A 86 2.34 -19.38 22.58
N ALA A 87 3.00 -18.27 22.31
CA ALA A 87 3.62 -18.03 21.01
C ALA A 87 4.81 -18.96 20.72
N GLN A 88 5.38 -19.62 21.73
CA GLN A 88 6.47 -20.59 21.53
C GLN A 88 6.00 -21.82 20.74
N GLU A 89 4.75 -22.25 20.92
CA GLU A 89 4.17 -23.36 20.16
C GLU A 89 4.05 -23.06 18.65
N TYR A 90 4.20 -21.81 18.28
CA TYR A 90 4.09 -21.30 16.88
C TYR A 90 5.43 -20.79 16.33
N HIS A 91 6.49 -20.82 17.14
CA HIS A 91 7.81 -20.32 16.74
C HIS A 91 8.28 -20.93 15.43
N ARG A 92 8.48 -20.09 14.41
CA ARG A 92 8.94 -20.52 13.08
C ARG A 92 8.07 -21.60 12.40
N GLN A 93 6.76 -21.60 12.67
CA GLN A 93 5.79 -22.51 12.06
C GLN A 93 4.78 -21.74 11.18
N PRO A 94 5.14 -21.32 9.93
CA PRO A 94 4.34 -20.43 9.10
C PRO A 94 2.89 -20.90 8.91
N ARG A 95 2.68 -22.20 8.66
CA ARG A 95 1.34 -22.77 8.46
C ARG A 95 0.46 -22.66 9.70
N LYS A 96 1.00 -23.01 10.87
CA LYS A 96 0.27 -22.82 12.14
C LYS A 96 -0.03 -21.35 12.42
N ILE A 97 0.93 -20.47 12.15
CA ILE A 97 0.77 -19.02 12.32
C ILE A 97 -0.35 -18.51 11.43
N ALA A 98 -0.32 -18.82 10.12
CA ALA A 98 -1.39 -18.44 9.18
C ALA A 98 -2.76 -18.90 9.66
N ASN A 99 -2.88 -20.19 10.02
CA ASN A 99 -4.14 -20.78 10.47
C ASN A 99 -4.64 -20.16 11.78
N ARG A 100 -3.75 -19.61 12.60
CA ARG A 100 -4.13 -18.90 13.83
C ARG A 100 -4.61 -17.48 13.56
N ILE A 101 -3.84 -16.69 12.78
CA ILE A 101 -4.12 -15.26 12.59
C ILE A 101 -5.27 -14.99 11.64
N TYR A 102 -5.54 -15.92 10.72
CA TYR A 102 -6.58 -15.78 9.70
C TYR A 102 -7.84 -16.60 9.93
N ALA A 103 -7.88 -17.44 11.00
CA ALA A 103 -9.07 -18.23 11.34
C ALA A 103 -10.32 -17.37 11.54
N ASN A 104 -11.45 -17.83 11.02
CA ASN A 104 -12.78 -17.21 11.15
C ASN A 104 -12.83 -15.74 10.65
N ARG A 105 -12.02 -15.43 9.66
CA ARG A 105 -11.92 -14.11 9.03
C ARG A 105 -11.95 -14.24 7.52
N MET A 106 -12.54 -13.27 6.81
CA MET A 106 -12.57 -13.23 5.33
C MET A 106 -13.07 -14.56 4.74
N ASP A 107 -14.11 -15.11 5.33
CA ASP A 107 -14.72 -16.40 4.99
C ASP A 107 -13.78 -17.61 5.13
N ASN A 108 -12.65 -17.48 5.81
CA ASN A 108 -11.85 -18.63 6.21
C ASN A 108 -12.57 -19.40 7.33
N GLY A 109 -12.44 -20.72 7.31
CA GLY A 109 -12.85 -21.59 8.40
C GLY A 109 -12.00 -21.38 9.66
N ASN A 110 -12.17 -22.28 10.61
CA ASN A 110 -11.43 -22.27 11.88
C ASN A 110 -9.95 -22.67 11.69
N THR A 111 -9.19 -22.74 12.77
CA THR A 111 -7.76 -23.12 12.74
C THR A 111 -7.47 -24.51 12.18
N ALA A 112 -8.47 -25.41 12.17
CA ALA A 112 -8.33 -26.78 11.65
C ALA A 112 -8.66 -26.89 10.16
N SER A 113 -9.29 -25.86 9.56
CA SER A 113 -9.68 -25.88 8.14
C SER A 113 -8.49 -25.78 7.18
N ASP A 114 -7.35 -25.33 7.63
CA ASP A 114 -6.18 -24.95 6.85
C ASP A 114 -6.37 -23.74 5.90
N ASP A 115 -7.51 -23.08 5.97
CA ASP A 115 -7.81 -21.94 5.13
C ASP A 115 -6.84 -20.77 5.31
N GLY A 116 -6.42 -20.54 6.56
CA GLY A 116 -5.47 -19.47 6.86
C GLY A 116 -4.16 -19.62 6.10
N TRP A 117 -3.68 -20.84 5.92
CA TRP A 117 -2.50 -21.13 5.12
C TRP A 117 -2.79 -21.14 3.62
N THR A 118 -3.85 -21.79 3.21
CA THR A 118 -4.26 -21.90 1.81
C THR A 118 -4.45 -20.53 1.20
N PHE A 119 -5.22 -19.66 1.86
CA PHE A 119 -5.59 -18.33 1.40
C PHE A 119 -4.75 -17.20 2.03
N ARG A 120 -3.50 -17.50 2.44
CA ARG A 120 -2.55 -16.46 2.88
C ARG A 120 -2.25 -15.48 1.76
N GLY A 121 -1.64 -14.36 2.09
CA GLY A 121 -1.28 -13.32 1.12
C GLY A 121 -0.53 -13.87 -0.08
N GLY A 122 -1.02 -13.59 -1.29
CA GLY A 122 -0.44 -13.99 -2.56
C GLY A 122 -0.55 -12.92 -3.64
N GLY A 123 0.34 -12.97 -4.63
CA GLY A 123 0.45 -11.96 -5.68
C GLY A 123 1.10 -10.67 -5.22
N ILE A 124 1.27 -9.72 -6.15
CA ILE A 124 2.00 -8.46 -5.91
C ILE A 124 1.25 -7.44 -5.03
N LEU A 125 -0.08 -7.58 -4.85
CA LEU A 125 -0.88 -6.81 -3.90
C LEU A 125 -1.42 -7.67 -2.75
N GLN A 126 -0.82 -8.85 -2.51
CA GLN A 126 -1.09 -9.71 -1.35
C GLN A 126 -2.58 -10.01 -1.14
N LEU A 127 -3.24 -10.55 -2.18
CA LEU A 127 -4.62 -11.06 -2.07
C LEU A 127 -4.72 -12.05 -0.91
N THR A 128 -5.64 -11.85 0.03
CA THR A 128 -5.70 -12.62 1.28
C THR A 128 -7.14 -12.99 1.65
N GLY A 129 -7.33 -14.22 2.10
CA GLY A 129 -8.60 -14.75 2.62
C GLY A 129 -9.49 -15.40 1.57
N ARG A 130 -10.21 -16.47 1.96
CA ARG A 130 -11.09 -17.26 1.09
C ARG A 130 -12.08 -16.38 0.31
N TYR A 131 -12.68 -15.37 0.96
CA TYR A 131 -13.60 -14.44 0.30
C TYR A 131 -12.97 -13.78 -0.93
N ASN A 132 -11.79 -13.16 -0.76
CA ASN A 132 -11.13 -12.43 -1.84
C ASN A 132 -10.67 -13.36 -2.96
N TYR A 133 -10.12 -14.53 -2.62
CA TYR A 133 -9.75 -15.54 -3.62
C TYR A 133 -10.98 -16.07 -4.37
N THR A 134 -12.13 -16.25 -3.69
CA THR A 134 -13.38 -16.64 -4.34
C THR A 134 -13.88 -15.57 -5.31
N GLN A 135 -13.84 -14.28 -4.92
CA GLN A 135 -14.29 -13.21 -5.81
C GLN A 135 -13.37 -13.05 -7.03
N PHE A 136 -12.07 -13.11 -6.82
CA PHE A 136 -11.10 -13.08 -7.91
C PHE A 136 -11.24 -14.31 -8.81
N GLY A 137 -11.29 -15.51 -8.24
CA GLY A 137 -11.47 -16.76 -8.97
C GLY A 137 -12.70 -16.75 -9.88
N LYS A 138 -13.84 -16.24 -9.40
CA LYS A 138 -15.05 -16.07 -10.23
C LYS A 138 -14.81 -15.17 -11.44
N THR A 139 -13.98 -14.14 -11.30
CA THR A 139 -13.67 -13.23 -12.42
C THR A 139 -12.83 -13.91 -13.50
N VAL A 140 -11.94 -14.81 -13.10
CA VAL A 140 -11.01 -15.50 -14.02
C VAL A 140 -11.42 -16.94 -14.36
N GLY A 141 -12.59 -17.38 -13.90
CA GLY A 141 -13.13 -18.73 -14.18
C GLY A 141 -12.43 -19.87 -13.43
N MET A 142 -11.91 -19.58 -12.23
CA MET A 142 -11.19 -20.52 -11.37
C MET A 142 -11.89 -20.70 -10.01
N SER A 143 -11.66 -21.85 -9.36
CA SER A 143 -11.97 -22.00 -7.94
C SER A 143 -11.07 -21.11 -7.09
N ALA A 144 -11.44 -20.88 -5.81
CA ALA A 144 -10.61 -20.11 -4.90
C ALA A 144 -9.24 -20.79 -4.67
N GLU A 145 -9.22 -22.10 -4.61
CA GLU A 145 -8.02 -22.92 -4.43
C GLU A 145 -7.07 -22.82 -5.64
N GLU A 146 -7.59 -22.96 -6.87
CA GLU A 146 -6.79 -22.78 -8.09
C GLU A 146 -6.21 -21.37 -8.18
N ALA A 147 -7.00 -20.36 -7.81
CA ALA A 147 -6.54 -18.98 -7.79
C ALA A 147 -5.35 -18.75 -6.83
N THR A 148 -5.18 -19.56 -5.76
CA THR A 148 -4.04 -19.42 -4.85
C THR A 148 -2.70 -19.71 -5.51
N GLU A 149 -2.65 -20.68 -6.41
CA GLU A 149 -1.44 -20.99 -7.18
C GLU A 149 -1.28 -20.01 -8.34
N TYR A 150 -2.37 -19.65 -8.99
CA TYR A 150 -2.35 -18.73 -10.12
C TYR A 150 -1.76 -17.35 -9.74
N VAL A 151 -2.16 -16.74 -8.64
CA VAL A 151 -1.65 -15.43 -8.23
C VAL A 151 -0.14 -15.41 -7.90
N ARG A 152 0.50 -16.57 -7.80
CA ARG A 152 1.95 -16.70 -7.57
C ARG A 152 2.75 -16.83 -8.85
N THR A 153 2.09 -16.87 -10.00
CA THR A 153 2.72 -16.73 -11.32
C THR A 153 2.81 -15.26 -11.72
N PRO A 154 3.74 -14.84 -12.59
CA PRO A 154 3.78 -13.46 -13.08
C PRO A 154 2.45 -12.97 -13.63
N LYS A 155 1.81 -13.78 -14.49
CA LYS A 155 0.51 -13.46 -15.09
C LYS A 155 -0.60 -13.30 -14.04
N GLY A 156 -0.76 -14.27 -13.15
CA GLY A 156 -1.79 -14.23 -12.11
C GLY A 156 -1.54 -13.15 -11.07
N ALA A 157 -0.28 -12.83 -10.78
CA ALA A 157 0.10 -11.73 -9.89
C ALA A 157 -0.33 -10.38 -10.47
N ILE A 158 -0.07 -10.13 -11.76
CA ILE A 158 -0.53 -8.93 -12.46
C ILE A 158 -2.06 -8.92 -12.53
N GLU A 159 -2.71 -10.02 -12.95
CA GLU A 159 -4.16 -10.04 -13.11
C GLU A 159 -4.92 -9.84 -11.79
N SER A 160 -4.46 -10.46 -10.69
CA SER A 160 -5.06 -10.24 -9.37
C SER A 160 -4.91 -8.80 -8.87
N ALA A 161 -3.78 -8.16 -9.19
CA ALA A 161 -3.57 -6.75 -8.89
C ALA A 161 -4.46 -5.85 -9.76
N CYS A 162 -4.64 -6.15 -11.04
CA CYS A 162 -5.57 -5.44 -11.93
C CYS A 162 -7.02 -5.57 -11.46
N TRP A 163 -7.43 -6.76 -11.04
CA TRP A 163 -8.74 -6.98 -10.44
C TRP A 163 -8.94 -6.09 -9.18
N PHE A 164 -7.97 -6.12 -8.25
CA PHE A 164 -8.02 -5.25 -7.06
C PHE A 164 -8.10 -3.77 -7.45
N TRP A 165 -7.31 -3.36 -8.44
CA TRP A 165 -7.26 -2.00 -8.96
C TRP A 165 -8.63 -1.53 -9.46
N THR A 166 -9.31 -2.37 -10.23
CA THR A 166 -10.61 -2.09 -10.82
C THR A 166 -11.72 -2.04 -9.77
N VAL A 167 -11.82 -3.05 -8.89
CA VAL A 167 -12.86 -3.06 -7.84
C VAL A 167 -12.71 -1.91 -6.84
N ASN A 168 -11.50 -1.33 -6.75
CA ASN A 168 -11.22 -0.16 -5.93
C ASN A 168 -11.23 1.17 -6.70
N SER A 169 -11.55 1.14 -8.01
CA SER A 169 -11.62 2.31 -8.89
C SER A 169 -10.36 3.19 -8.85
N ILE A 170 -9.16 2.56 -8.90
CA ILE A 170 -7.90 3.27 -8.68
C ILE A 170 -7.48 4.10 -9.89
N ASN A 171 -7.92 3.76 -11.11
CA ASN A 171 -7.63 4.53 -12.32
C ASN A 171 -7.90 6.04 -12.18
N LYS A 172 -9.02 6.41 -11.51
CA LYS A 172 -9.35 7.83 -11.30
C LYS A 172 -8.25 8.62 -10.58
N TYR A 173 -7.56 8.00 -9.64
CA TYR A 173 -6.45 8.67 -8.95
C TYR A 173 -5.21 8.82 -9.84
N CYS A 174 -5.00 7.88 -10.79
CA CYS A 174 -3.93 8.00 -11.79
C CYS A 174 -4.22 9.15 -12.75
N ASP A 175 -5.46 9.23 -13.24
CA ASP A 175 -5.90 10.28 -14.18
C ASP A 175 -5.69 11.68 -13.59
N ASP A 176 -5.92 11.82 -12.27
CA ASP A 176 -5.76 13.05 -11.50
C ASP A 176 -4.32 13.26 -10.95
N ASN A 177 -3.34 12.42 -11.29
CA ASN A 177 -2.00 12.37 -10.68
C ASN A 177 -2.00 12.29 -9.14
N ASN A 178 -3.06 11.76 -8.55
CA ASN A 178 -3.26 11.69 -7.10
C ASN A 178 -2.60 10.45 -6.49
N ILE A 179 -1.26 10.46 -6.38
CA ILE A 179 -0.48 9.36 -5.79
C ILE A 179 -0.85 9.11 -4.32
N VAL A 180 -1.26 10.13 -3.59
CA VAL A 180 -1.70 10.01 -2.20
C VAL A 180 -3.00 9.20 -2.12
N GLY A 181 -3.97 9.51 -2.99
CA GLY A 181 -5.23 8.78 -3.10
C GLY A 181 -5.02 7.31 -3.48
N MET A 182 -4.14 7.03 -4.46
CA MET A 182 -3.74 5.67 -4.81
C MET A 182 -3.19 4.92 -3.60
N THR A 183 -2.22 5.53 -2.90
CA THR A 183 -1.55 4.93 -1.74
C THR A 183 -2.53 4.65 -0.61
N LYS A 184 -3.40 5.62 -0.27
CA LYS A 184 -4.43 5.44 0.77
C LYS A 184 -5.41 4.31 0.40
N ARG A 185 -5.79 4.19 -0.87
CA ARG A 185 -6.73 3.17 -1.32
C ARG A 185 -6.14 1.75 -1.22
N ILE A 186 -4.85 1.61 -1.46
CA ILE A 186 -4.15 0.31 -1.42
C ILE A 186 -3.74 -0.06 0.02
N ASN A 187 -3.14 0.87 0.76
CA ASN A 187 -2.49 0.61 2.05
C ASN A 187 -3.31 1.08 3.27
N GLY A 188 -4.43 1.78 3.05
CA GLY A 188 -5.23 2.37 4.14
C GLY A 188 -4.57 3.59 4.79
N GLY A 189 -3.40 4.02 4.34
CA GLY A 189 -2.62 5.16 4.85
C GLY A 189 -1.58 5.63 3.84
N THR A 190 -0.56 6.35 4.30
CA THR A 190 0.50 6.90 3.45
C THR A 190 1.88 6.29 3.71
N ILE A 191 1.93 5.09 4.29
CA ILE A 191 3.19 4.37 4.49
C ILE A 191 3.85 4.12 3.14
N GLY A 192 5.15 4.47 3.03
CA GLY A 192 5.92 4.30 1.80
C GLY A 192 5.63 5.35 0.71
N LEU A 193 4.86 6.42 0.99
CA LEU A 193 4.47 7.42 -0.02
C LEU A 193 5.67 8.02 -0.78
N ALA A 194 6.76 8.34 -0.07
CA ALA A 194 7.95 8.89 -0.72
C ALA A 194 8.60 7.93 -1.73
N ASP A 195 8.62 6.64 -1.42
CA ASP A 195 9.12 5.60 -2.32
C ASP A 195 8.18 5.40 -3.53
N ARG A 196 6.88 5.36 -3.29
CA ARG A 196 5.86 5.28 -4.35
C ARG A 196 5.90 6.48 -5.31
N LYS A 197 6.12 7.70 -4.78
CA LYS A 197 6.34 8.91 -5.59
C LYS A 197 7.56 8.76 -6.51
N LYS A 198 8.68 8.22 -5.99
CA LYS A 198 9.88 7.96 -6.79
C LYS A 198 9.63 6.96 -7.91
N HIS A 199 9.00 5.82 -7.59
CA HIS A 199 8.63 4.83 -8.59
C HIS A 199 7.69 5.40 -9.66
N TYR A 200 6.69 6.19 -9.26
CA TYR A 200 5.75 6.80 -10.19
C TYR A 200 6.42 7.81 -11.12
N ALA A 201 7.23 8.72 -10.55
CA ALA A 201 7.96 9.71 -11.36
C ALA A 201 8.93 9.05 -12.34
N HIS A 202 9.64 8.01 -11.89
CA HIS A 202 10.57 7.26 -12.73
C HIS A 202 9.83 6.54 -13.87
N ALA A 203 8.81 5.74 -13.56
CA ALA A 203 8.05 5.01 -14.57
C ALA A 203 7.39 5.98 -15.58
N LEU A 204 6.80 7.07 -15.10
CA LEU A 204 6.18 8.06 -15.99
C LEU A 204 7.22 8.74 -16.90
N ALA A 205 8.42 9.04 -16.40
CA ALA A 205 9.49 9.62 -17.19
C ALA A 205 9.98 8.67 -18.30
N VAL A 206 10.12 7.39 -18.01
CA VAL A 206 10.45 6.34 -19.00
C VAL A 206 9.38 6.26 -20.09
N PHE A 207 8.11 6.48 -19.74
CA PHE A 207 7.00 6.56 -20.69
C PHE A 207 6.87 7.92 -21.39
N GLY A 208 7.85 8.81 -21.26
CA GLY A 208 7.88 10.12 -21.93
C GLY A 208 7.01 11.21 -21.26
N GLY A 209 6.46 10.92 -20.09
CA GLY A 209 5.68 11.87 -19.29
C GLY A 209 6.54 12.57 -18.23
N LYS A 210 5.92 13.56 -17.57
CA LYS A 210 6.49 14.22 -16.39
C LYS A 210 5.42 14.34 -15.32
N VAL A 211 5.81 14.25 -14.07
CA VAL A 211 4.98 14.61 -12.93
C VAL A 211 5.81 15.45 -11.97
N GLU A 212 5.26 16.59 -11.61
CA GLU A 212 5.71 17.37 -10.46
C GLU A 212 4.73 17.09 -9.34
N PHE A 213 5.24 16.56 -8.24
CA PHE A 213 4.42 16.43 -7.05
C PHE A 213 4.49 17.77 -6.34
N ASP A 214 3.35 18.46 -6.26
CA ASP A 214 3.24 19.57 -5.33
C ASP A 214 3.60 19.04 -3.94
N ASP A 215 4.67 19.58 -3.35
CA ASP A 215 5.00 19.29 -1.94
C ASP A 215 3.83 19.68 -1.03
N ASP A 216 2.93 20.53 -1.53
CA ASP A 216 1.70 20.97 -0.87
C ASP A 216 0.59 19.91 -0.80
N THR A 217 0.61 18.85 -1.64
CA THR A 217 -0.36 17.75 -1.56
C THR A 217 0.06 16.61 -0.63
N ASP A 218 1.25 16.71 -0.02
CA ASP A 218 1.59 15.85 1.09
C ASP A 218 0.56 16.05 2.19
N ASP A 219 -0.28 15.05 2.40
CA ASP A 219 -1.29 15.06 3.46
C ASP A 219 -0.59 15.27 4.80
N VAL A 220 -0.68 16.50 5.28
CA VAL A 220 -0.03 16.96 6.52
C VAL A 220 -0.39 16.08 7.70
N THR A 221 -1.56 15.41 7.67
CA THR A 221 -2.07 14.57 8.74
C THR A 221 -1.18 13.36 9.09
N TYR A 222 -0.25 12.98 8.21
CA TYR A 222 0.64 11.83 8.42
C TYR A 222 2.12 12.21 8.61
N LYS A 223 2.46 13.50 8.51
CA LYS A 223 3.82 13.98 8.82
C LYS A 223 4.01 14.10 10.34
N LEU A 224 5.22 13.86 10.79
CA LEU A 224 5.65 14.20 12.13
C LEU A 224 6.27 15.59 12.07
N LEU A 225 5.50 16.62 12.42
CA LEU A 225 5.98 18.01 12.47
C LEU A 225 6.37 18.37 13.90
N ARG A 226 7.58 18.85 14.06
CA ARG A 226 8.16 19.22 15.36
C ARG A 226 9.15 20.36 15.19
N LYS A 227 9.62 20.93 16.27
CA LYS A 227 10.65 21.98 16.26
C LYS A 227 11.81 21.61 15.32
N GLY A 228 12.11 22.52 14.40
CA GLY A 228 13.10 22.34 13.33
C GLY A 228 12.54 21.78 12.02
N SER A 229 11.26 21.35 11.96
CA SER A 229 10.59 21.01 10.70
C SER A 229 10.37 22.28 9.87
N LYS A 230 10.47 22.17 8.54
CA LYS A 230 10.28 23.30 7.60
C LYS A 230 9.43 22.89 6.40
N GLY A 231 8.85 23.88 5.72
CA GLY A 231 8.15 23.73 4.47
C GLY A 231 6.63 23.84 4.54
N SER A 232 5.95 23.44 3.46
CA SER A 232 4.51 23.60 3.26
C SER A 232 3.64 22.93 4.32
N GLY A 233 4.05 21.76 4.81
CA GLY A 233 3.35 21.07 5.90
C GLY A 233 3.32 21.87 7.19
N VAL A 234 4.40 22.62 7.48
CA VAL A 234 4.45 23.53 8.64
C VAL A 234 3.56 24.73 8.39
N LYS A 235 3.57 25.32 7.19
CA LYS A 235 2.66 26.42 6.83
C LYS A 235 1.21 26.07 7.05
N LYS A 236 0.76 24.93 6.52
CA LYS A 236 -0.62 24.44 6.70
C LYS A 236 -0.98 24.26 8.17
N LEU A 237 -0.06 23.70 8.96
CA LEU A 237 -0.25 23.56 10.41
C LEU A 237 -0.37 24.93 11.09
N GLN A 238 0.50 25.88 10.73
CA GLN A 238 0.48 27.25 11.25
C GLN A 238 -0.82 27.97 10.92
N GLU A 239 -1.28 27.90 9.67
CA GLU A 239 -2.59 28.42 9.22
C GLU A 239 -3.75 27.84 10.03
N ALA A 240 -3.78 26.51 10.20
CA ALA A 240 -4.81 25.83 10.98
C ALA A 240 -4.80 26.19 12.48
N LEU A 241 -3.63 26.58 13.00
CA LEU A 241 -3.47 27.06 14.37
C LEU A 241 -3.62 28.59 14.50
N GLY A 242 -3.93 29.32 13.40
CA GLY A 242 -4.08 30.78 13.40
C GLY A 242 -2.77 31.55 13.59
N LEU A 243 -1.64 30.96 13.20
CA LEU A 243 -0.31 31.59 13.26
C LEU A 243 0.08 32.16 11.89
N GLU A 244 1.10 33.06 11.90
CA GLU A 244 1.80 33.43 10.67
C GLU A 244 2.44 32.19 10.05
N ALA A 245 2.13 31.93 8.77
CA ALA A 245 2.56 30.73 8.05
C ALA A 245 3.93 30.94 7.37
N ASP A 246 4.98 31.10 8.18
CA ASP A 246 6.36 31.26 7.71
C ASP A 246 6.97 29.94 7.21
N GLY A 247 6.38 28.80 7.59
CA GLY A 247 6.85 27.47 7.22
C GLY A 247 8.06 26.99 8.04
N ASP A 248 8.39 27.64 9.15
CA ASP A 248 9.42 27.21 10.09
C ASP A 248 8.78 26.81 11.42
N PHE A 249 8.94 25.56 11.82
CA PHE A 249 8.41 25.07 13.11
C PHE A 249 9.35 25.52 14.24
N GLY A 250 9.21 26.79 14.62
CA GLY A 250 9.96 27.41 15.68
C GLY A 250 9.32 27.20 17.07
N PRO A 251 9.86 27.89 18.11
CA PRO A 251 9.30 27.82 19.47
C PRO A 251 7.85 28.29 19.55
N GLY A 252 7.45 29.27 18.73
CA GLY A 252 6.07 29.78 18.66
C GLY A 252 5.09 28.71 18.17
N THR A 253 5.45 28.00 17.08
CA THR A 253 4.65 26.90 16.56
C THR A 253 4.58 25.73 17.55
N GLU A 254 5.69 25.39 18.22
CA GLU A 254 5.71 24.36 19.27
C GLU A 254 4.76 24.72 20.43
N ALA A 255 4.78 25.97 20.89
CA ALA A 255 3.91 26.43 21.97
C ALA A 255 2.42 26.37 21.58
N ALA A 256 2.08 26.78 20.36
CA ALA A 256 0.72 26.69 19.83
C ALA A 256 0.23 25.23 19.68
N VAL A 257 1.08 24.33 19.18
CA VAL A 257 0.76 22.90 19.15
C VAL A 257 0.49 22.35 20.54
N LYS A 258 1.32 22.66 21.53
CA LYS A 258 1.10 22.25 22.93
C LYS A 258 -0.20 22.79 23.51
N ALA A 259 -0.55 24.06 23.23
CA ALA A 259 -1.81 24.67 23.68
C ALA A 259 -3.01 23.93 23.04
N TRP A 260 -2.99 23.79 21.73
CA TRP A 260 -4.03 23.08 21.00
C TRP A 260 -4.21 21.62 21.48
N GLN A 261 -3.10 20.90 21.72
CA GLN A 261 -3.12 19.53 22.24
C GLN A 261 -3.81 19.43 23.60
N ARG A 262 -3.58 20.38 24.53
CA ARG A 262 -4.27 20.41 25.84
C ARG A 262 -5.78 20.56 25.67
N GLU A 263 -6.21 21.46 24.80
CA GLU A 263 -7.63 21.75 24.56
C GLU A 263 -8.35 20.56 23.89
N ASN A 264 -7.63 19.79 23.06
CA ASN A 264 -8.20 18.70 22.26
C ASN A 264 -7.90 17.30 22.81
N LYS A 265 -7.54 17.20 24.10
CA LYS A 265 -7.28 15.93 24.80
C LYS A 265 -6.23 15.05 24.08
N CYS A 266 -5.18 15.67 23.59
CA CYS A 266 -3.97 15.03 23.09
C CYS A 266 -2.84 15.18 24.13
N THR A 267 -1.81 14.33 24.04
CA THR A 267 -0.60 14.52 24.86
C THR A 267 0.10 15.81 24.46
N PRO A 268 0.33 16.78 25.36
CA PRO A 268 0.87 18.09 25.00
C PRO A 268 2.40 18.08 24.90
N ASP A 269 2.93 17.26 24.01
CA ASP A 269 4.36 17.09 23.76
C ASP A 269 4.95 18.13 22.79
N GLY A 270 4.09 18.86 22.07
CA GLY A 270 4.49 19.84 21.07
C GLY A 270 4.89 19.22 19.73
N ILE A 271 4.58 17.95 19.54
CA ILE A 271 4.82 17.23 18.29
C ILE A 271 3.48 17.03 17.59
N ALA A 272 3.32 17.64 16.43
CA ALA A 272 2.14 17.42 15.59
C ALA A 272 2.34 16.13 14.77
N GLY A 273 2.00 15.00 15.39
CA GLY A 273 1.98 13.67 14.75
C GLY A 273 0.58 13.31 14.23
N PRO A 274 0.40 12.07 13.69
CA PRO A 274 -0.86 11.64 13.06
C PRO A 274 -2.11 11.87 13.91
N GLN A 275 -2.02 11.67 15.24
CA GLN A 275 -3.15 11.89 16.13
C GLN A 275 -3.52 13.39 16.24
N THR A 276 -2.51 14.25 16.35
CA THR A 276 -2.70 15.71 16.46
C THR A 276 -3.16 16.27 15.12
N LEU A 277 -2.44 15.96 14.04
CA LEU A 277 -2.75 16.44 12.69
C LEU A 277 -4.10 15.89 12.18
N GLY A 278 -4.41 14.62 12.44
CA GLY A 278 -5.69 14.03 12.08
C GLY A 278 -6.89 14.73 12.73
N LYS A 279 -6.72 15.30 13.95
CA LYS A 279 -7.77 16.08 14.61
C LYS A 279 -7.80 17.55 14.18
N ILE A 280 -6.65 18.13 13.82
CA ILE A 280 -6.57 19.51 13.32
C ILE A 280 -7.24 19.64 11.95
N PHE A 281 -7.07 18.61 11.10
CA PHE A 281 -7.53 18.62 9.71
C PHE A 281 -8.77 17.73 9.44
N ALA A 282 -9.43 17.22 10.51
CA ALA A 282 -10.71 16.50 10.40
C ALA A 282 -11.84 17.49 10.16
#